data_5d89ea628b638459ee9943338de0cdae
#
_entry.id   5d89ea628b638459ee9943338de0cdae
#
_cell.length_a   1.000
_cell.length_b   1.000
_cell.length_c   1.000
_cell.angle_alpha   90.00
_cell.angle_beta   90.00
_cell.angle_gamma   90.00
#
_symmetry.space_group_name_H-M   'P 1'
#
loop_
_entity.id
_entity.type
_entity.pdbx_description
1 polymer ?
#
loop_
_entity_poly.entity_id
_entity_poly.type
_entity_poly.pdbx_seq_one_letter_code
_entity_poly.pdbx_strand_id
1 'polypeptide(L)'
;MTTDRKWGAFLTRLFAATLLIAGLFALPAQAEDTKQGNGALASELEDIKSQVLKLNRDLFILEEDLLFPASTQIAVFVSVDVGRFLKLDSVELKIDDNNVSGFLYTERQRKALEQGGIQRIYLGNLKMGPHQLTAIFTGNDAEGRTVQRAISHSFDKTDETVMIELKVEDSESSYRADIKVEQWVL
;
A
#
# COMPACT_ATOMS: atom_id res chain seq x y z
N MET A 1 -96.81 31.44 -1.17
CA MET A 1 -95.78 32.19 -0.50
C MET A 1 -95.20 31.31 0.64
N THR A 2 -94.50 30.18 0.30
CA THR A 2 -93.88 29.30 1.30
C THR A 2 -92.90 28.36 0.59
N THR A 3 -91.80 28.87 0.00
CA THR A 3 -90.80 28.05 -0.63
C THR A 3 -89.32 28.27 -0.08
N ASP A 4 -89.16 29.33 0.69
CA ASP A 4 -87.75 29.69 1.13
C ASP A 4 -87.25 29.01 2.34
N ARG A 5 -88.06 28.31 3.10
CA ARG A 5 -87.70 27.72 4.39
C ARG A 5 -87.04 26.32 4.30
N LYS A 6 -87.17 25.64 3.15
CA LYS A 6 -86.58 24.29 2.95
C LYS A 6 -85.19 24.31 2.36
N TRP A 7 -84.81 25.39 1.69
CA TRP A 7 -83.47 25.48 1.09
C TRP A 7 -82.36 25.81 2.09
N GLY A 8 -82.64 26.60 3.13
CA GLY A 8 -81.68 26.87 4.21
C GLY A 8 -81.26 25.62 4.99
N ALA A 9 -82.21 24.70 5.24
CA ALA A 9 -81.93 23.43 5.95
C ALA A 9 -81.13 22.45 5.07
N PHE A 10 -81.23 22.52 3.77
CA PHE A 10 -80.48 21.66 2.85
C PHE A 10 -79.04 22.12 2.69
N LEU A 11 -78.80 23.42 2.61
CA LEU A 11 -77.47 24.05 2.57
C LEU A 11 -76.70 23.84 3.85
N THR A 12 -77.31 23.93 5.02
CA THR A 12 -76.62 23.66 6.29
C THR A 12 -76.27 22.21 6.50
N ARG A 13 -77.06 21.28 5.97
CA ARG A 13 -76.71 19.84 5.98
C ARG A 13 -75.63 19.46 4.99
N LEU A 14 -75.54 20.13 3.84
CA LEU A 14 -74.52 19.97 2.87
C LEU A 14 -73.14 20.50 3.40
N PHE A 15 -73.16 21.63 4.06
CA PHE A 15 -71.95 22.21 4.71
C PHE A 15 -71.43 21.40 5.87
N ALA A 16 -72.37 20.79 6.67
CA ALA A 16 -71.95 19.92 7.77
C ALA A 16 -71.36 18.57 7.28
N ALA A 17 -71.87 18.04 6.14
CA ALA A 17 -71.35 16.85 5.55
C ALA A 17 -69.97 17.04 4.90
N THR A 18 -69.70 18.22 4.28
CA THR A 18 -68.36 18.53 3.69
C THR A 18 -67.32 18.79 4.77
N LEU A 19 -67.68 19.34 5.95
CA LEU A 19 -66.78 19.59 7.04
C LEU A 19 -66.36 18.26 7.75
N LEU A 20 -67.23 17.27 7.76
CA LEU A 20 -66.97 15.94 8.36
C LEU A 20 -66.08 15.10 7.45
N ILE A 21 -66.11 15.27 6.10
CA ILE A 21 -65.24 14.56 5.16
C ILE A 21 -63.84 15.18 5.12
N ALA A 22 -63.70 16.51 5.32
CA ALA A 22 -62.39 17.17 5.40
C ALA A 22 -61.60 16.80 6.69
N GLY A 23 -62.27 16.38 7.79
CA GLY A 23 -61.64 15.98 9.03
C GLY A 23 -61.04 14.58 9.01
N LEU A 24 -61.40 13.74 8.01
CA LEU A 24 -60.92 12.32 7.96
C LEU A 24 -59.57 12.17 7.23
N PHE A 25 -59.07 13.21 6.56
CA PHE A 25 -57.79 13.17 5.81
C PHE A 25 -56.60 13.79 6.53
N ALA A 26 -56.78 14.25 7.77
CA ALA A 26 -55.67 14.71 8.61
C ALA A 26 -55.14 13.56 9.50
N LEU A 27 -54.70 12.45 8.87
CA LEU A 27 -53.79 11.53 9.52
C LEU A 27 -52.38 12.21 9.43
N PRO A 28 -51.72 12.51 10.57
CA PRO A 28 -50.33 12.86 10.52
C PRO A 28 -49.59 11.67 9.92
N ALA A 29 -49.00 11.86 8.75
CA ALA A 29 -47.98 10.96 8.25
C ALA A 29 -46.84 11.04 9.30
N GLN A 30 -46.80 10.13 10.22
CA GLN A 30 -45.61 9.84 11.00
C GLN A 30 -44.58 9.33 9.98
N ALA A 31 -43.77 10.26 9.48
CA ALA A 31 -42.50 9.91 8.89
C ALA A 31 -41.68 9.31 10.05
N GLU A 32 -41.75 8.00 10.20
CA GLU A 32 -40.84 7.27 11.05
C GLU A 32 -39.42 7.69 10.68
N ASP A 33 -38.71 8.11 11.66
CA ASP A 33 -37.34 8.67 11.62
C ASP A 33 -36.38 7.58 11.16
N THR A 34 -36.34 7.29 9.84
CA THR A 34 -35.42 6.38 9.17
C THR A 34 -33.95 6.84 9.30
N LYS A 35 -33.71 8.00 9.91
CA LYS A 35 -32.37 8.54 10.13
C LYS A 35 -31.61 7.80 11.23
N GLN A 36 -32.25 7.22 12.23
CA GLN A 36 -31.56 6.50 13.29
C GLN A 36 -31.08 5.11 12.85
N GLY A 37 -31.83 4.43 11.97
CA GLY A 37 -31.41 3.15 11.38
C GLY A 37 -30.20 3.27 10.44
N ASN A 38 -30.15 4.34 9.65
CA ASN A 38 -29.06 4.55 8.70
C ASN A 38 -27.72 4.89 9.39
N GLY A 39 -27.75 5.59 10.51
CA GLY A 39 -26.53 5.89 11.28
C GLY A 39 -25.92 4.65 11.95
N ALA A 40 -26.73 3.80 12.53
CA ALA A 40 -26.28 2.54 13.12
C ALA A 40 -25.74 1.57 12.06
N LEU A 41 -26.44 1.45 10.93
CA LEU A 41 -26.00 0.61 9.81
C LEU A 41 -24.71 1.14 9.16
N ALA A 42 -24.56 2.45 9.03
CA ALA A 42 -23.33 3.07 8.50
C ALA A 42 -22.13 2.85 9.45
N SER A 43 -22.35 2.92 10.76
CA SER A 43 -21.31 2.60 11.76
C SER A 43 -20.92 1.14 11.70
N GLU A 44 -21.88 0.22 11.62
CA GLU A 44 -21.63 -1.21 11.51
C GLU A 44 -20.89 -1.56 10.22
N LEU A 45 -21.22 -0.92 9.12
CA LEU A 45 -20.52 -1.06 7.83
C LEU A 45 -19.08 -0.61 7.93
N GLU A 46 -18.80 0.53 8.59
CA GLU A 46 -17.44 1.03 8.80
C GLU A 46 -16.63 0.10 9.71
N ASP A 47 -17.25 -0.45 10.74
CA ASP A 47 -16.63 -1.43 11.63
C ASP A 47 -16.28 -2.73 10.89
N ILE A 48 -17.19 -3.25 10.07
CA ILE A 48 -16.93 -4.43 9.22
C ILE A 48 -15.82 -4.15 8.24
N LYS A 49 -15.83 -3.00 7.56
CA LYS A 49 -14.77 -2.59 6.64
C LYS A 49 -13.40 -2.53 7.34
N SER A 50 -13.35 -1.95 8.53
CA SER A 50 -12.14 -1.89 9.35
C SER A 50 -11.63 -3.28 9.71
N GLN A 51 -12.54 -4.18 10.13
CA GLN A 51 -12.20 -5.57 10.44
C GLN A 51 -11.69 -6.34 9.22
N VAL A 52 -12.29 -6.14 8.04
CA VAL A 52 -11.84 -6.76 6.79
C VAL A 52 -10.45 -6.27 6.39
N LEU A 53 -10.18 -4.97 6.52
CA LEU A 53 -8.86 -4.40 6.24
C LEU A 53 -7.79 -4.95 7.21
N LYS A 54 -8.14 -5.07 8.49
CA LYS A 54 -7.27 -5.69 9.49
C LYS A 54 -7.01 -7.16 9.18
N LEU A 55 -8.05 -7.92 8.88
CA LEU A 55 -7.93 -9.34 8.54
C LEU A 55 -7.05 -9.56 7.30
N ASN A 56 -7.23 -8.75 6.24
CA ASN A 56 -6.39 -8.81 5.06
C ASN A 56 -4.92 -8.55 5.37
N ARG A 57 -4.65 -7.58 6.25
CA ARG A 57 -3.27 -7.31 6.69
C ARG A 57 -2.70 -8.48 7.49
N ASP A 58 -3.47 -9.03 8.43
CA ASP A 58 -3.03 -10.14 9.27
C ASP A 58 -2.77 -11.41 8.42
N LEU A 59 -3.61 -11.65 7.39
CA LEU A 59 -3.40 -12.74 6.43
C LEU A 59 -2.14 -12.52 5.60
N PHE A 60 -1.86 -11.30 5.15
CA PHE A 60 -0.65 -10.99 4.39
C PHE A 60 0.61 -11.23 5.23
N ILE A 61 0.61 -10.81 6.50
CA ILE A 61 1.73 -11.04 7.42
C ILE A 61 1.93 -12.55 7.63
N LEU A 62 0.85 -13.29 7.87
CA LEU A 62 0.92 -14.74 8.07
C LEU A 62 1.42 -15.47 6.82
N GLU A 63 1.01 -15.04 5.62
CA GLU A 63 1.49 -15.57 4.35
C GLU A 63 2.99 -15.31 4.19
N GLU A 64 3.47 -14.11 4.50
CA GLU A 64 4.90 -13.76 4.45
C GLU A 64 5.71 -14.62 5.43
N ASP A 65 5.23 -14.78 6.67
CA ASP A 65 5.89 -15.60 7.70
C ASP A 65 5.96 -17.09 7.31
N LEU A 66 4.95 -17.60 6.61
CA LEU A 66 4.94 -19.00 6.14
C LEU A 66 5.84 -19.20 4.92
N LEU A 67 5.90 -18.23 4.03
CA LEU A 67 6.70 -18.30 2.81
C LEU A 67 8.19 -18.03 3.08
N PHE A 68 8.50 -17.15 4.02
CA PHE A 68 9.86 -16.72 4.34
C PHE A 68 10.14 -16.80 5.84
N PRO A 69 10.23 -18.00 6.42
CA PRO A 69 10.56 -18.13 7.83
C PRO A 69 11.95 -17.56 8.13
N ALA A 70 12.11 -16.92 9.28
CA ALA A 70 13.36 -16.24 9.68
C ALA A 70 14.60 -17.14 9.54
N SER A 71 14.46 -18.44 9.83
CA SER A 71 15.55 -19.41 9.73
C SER A 71 16.14 -19.58 8.32
N THR A 72 15.39 -19.26 7.26
CA THR A 72 15.85 -19.34 5.88
C THR A 72 15.88 -18.01 5.16
N GLN A 73 15.29 -16.99 5.75
CA GLN A 73 15.08 -15.70 5.10
C GLN A 73 16.38 -14.96 4.81
N ILE A 74 16.44 -14.41 3.59
CA ILE A 74 17.41 -13.40 3.19
C ILE A 74 16.70 -12.24 2.48
N ALA A 75 17.07 -11.02 2.84
CA ALA A 75 16.60 -9.80 2.15
C ALA A 75 17.80 -8.98 1.67
N VAL A 76 17.74 -8.50 0.42
CA VAL A 76 18.78 -7.64 -0.16
C VAL A 76 18.18 -6.31 -0.54
N PHE A 77 18.84 -5.25 -0.10
CA PHE A 77 18.45 -3.87 -0.30
C PHE A 77 19.49 -3.11 -1.11
N VAL A 78 19.04 -2.08 -1.82
CA VAL A 78 19.89 -1.11 -2.51
C VAL A 78 19.58 0.27 -1.97
N SER A 79 20.62 1.01 -1.66
CA SER A 79 20.56 2.44 -1.36
C SER A 79 21.62 3.20 -2.17
N VAL A 80 21.39 4.49 -2.39
CA VAL A 80 22.31 5.36 -3.14
C VAL A 80 22.58 6.59 -2.29
N ASP A 81 23.83 6.82 -1.96
CA ASP A 81 24.30 8.01 -1.26
C ASP A 81 25.05 8.88 -2.26
N VAL A 82 24.37 9.89 -2.79
CA VAL A 82 24.87 10.90 -3.72
C VAL A 82 25.21 10.36 -5.11
N GLY A 83 24.35 10.57 -6.09
CA GLY A 83 24.50 10.09 -7.48
C GLY A 83 25.26 11.04 -8.41
N ARG A 84 26.49 11.44 -8.06
CA ARG A 84 27.33 12.30 -8.93
C ARG A 84 28.07 11.51 -10.00
N PHE A 85 28.66 10.38 -9.60
CA PHE A 85 29.56 9.61 -10.46
C PHE A 85 28.91 8.37 -11.06
N LEU A 86 27.69 8.02 -10.67
CA LEU A 86 26.93 6.94 -11.27
C LEU A 86 25.44 7.26 -11.26
N LYS A 87 24.88 7.45 -12.44
CA LYS A 87 23.44 7.47 -12.63
C LYS A 87 22.98 6.05 -12.87
N LEU A 88 22.42 5.43 -11.83
CA LEU A 88 22.05 4.02 -11.83
C LEU A 88 20.91 3.72 -12.81
N ASP A 89 21.12 2.79 -13.75
CA ASP A 89 20.11 2.35 -14.70
C ASP A 89 19.56 0.96 -14.36
N SER A 90 20.42 0.05 -13.92
CA SER A 90 19.98 -1.29 -13.53
C SER A 90 20.88 -1.93 -12.48
N VAL A 91 20.33 -2.92 -11.80
CA VAL A 91 21.05 -3.83 -10.92
C VAL A 91 20.66 -5.27 -11.25
N GLU A 92 21.65 -6.15 -11.32
CA GLU A 92 21.48 -7.59 -11.36
C GLU A 92 22.06 -8.19 -10.09
N LEU A 93 21.34 -9.14 -9.49
CA LEU A 93 21.73 -9.82 -8.28
C LEU A 93 21.86 -11.33 -8.55
N LYS A 94 22.99 -11.89 -8.15
CA LYS A 94 23.25 -13.34 -8.19
C LYS A 94 23.59 -13.82 -6.79
N ILE A 95 23.10 -15.00 -6.47
CA ILE A 95 23.48 -15.74 -5.27
C ILE A 95 23.95 -17.12 -5.73
N ASP A 96 25.15 -17.52 -5.35
CA ASP A 96 25.80 -18.77 -5.75
C ASP A 96 25.76 -18.97 -7.29
N ASP A 97 26.11 -17.91 -8.02
CA ASP A 97 26.09 -17.82 -9.49
C ASP A 97 24.70 -17.88 -10.15
N ASN A 98 23.64 -18.09 -9.38
CA ASN A 98 22.27 -18.07 -9.90
C ASN A 98 21.74 -16.64 -9.92
N ASN A 99 21.17 -16.22 -11.04
CA ASN A 99 20.50 -14.91 -11.13
C ASN A 99 19.17 -14.99 -10.36
N VAL A 100 19.06 -14.23 -9.27
CA VAL A 100 17.90 -14.23 -8.36
C VAL A 100 17.03 -13.01 -8.50
N SER A 101 17.58 -11.90 -8.99
CA SER A 101 16.83 -10.67 -9.21
C SER A 101 17.50 -9.77 -10.25
N GLY A 102 16.68 -9.01 -10.97
CA GLY A 102 17.12 -7.96 -11.87
C GLY A 102 16.14 -6.80 -11.84
N PHE A 103 16.65 -5.59 -11.76
CA PHE A 103 15.81 -4.40 -11.66
C PHE A 103 16.32 -3.29 -12.60
N LEU A 104 15.38 -2.65 -13.33
CA LEU A 104 15.62 -1.50 -14.19
C LEU A 104 15.00 -0.26 -13.54
N TYR A 105 15.80 0.79 -13.38
CA TYR A 105 15.39 2.00 -12.70
C TYR A 105 14.82 3.04 -13.66
N THR A 106 13.62 3.49 -13.37
CA THR A 106 13.05 4.69 -13.98
C THR A 106 13.67 5.94 -13.34
N GLU A 107 13.59 7.08 -14.03
CA GLU A 107 14.09 8.35 -13.48
C GLU A 107 13.46 8.72 -12.12
N ARG A 108 12.16 8.43 -11.96
CA ARG A 108 11.46 8.67 -10.69
C ARG A 108 12.01 7.81 -9.54
N GLN A 109 12.33 6.55 -9.80
CA GLN A 109 12.88 5.64 -8.81
C GLN A 109 14.32 6.01 -8.44
N ARG A 110 15.14 6.40 -9.42
CA ARG A 110 16.48 6.94 -9.17
C ARG A 110 16.46 8.14 -8.24
N LYS A 111 15.60 9.12 -8.54
CA LYS A 111 15.44 10.30 -7.67
C LYS A 111 15.01 9.95 -6.25
N ALA A 112 14.16 8.94 -6.08
CA ALA A 112 13.77 8.47 -4.75
C ALA A 112 14.96 7.86 -3.99
N LEU A 113 15.81 7.08 -4.65
CA LEU A 113 17.04 6.53 -4.06
C LEU A 113 18.03 7.64 -3.69
N GLU A 114 18.26 8.61 -4.59
CA GLU A 114 19.14 9.77 -4.37
C GLU A 114 18.66 10.66 -3.20
N GLN A 115 17.38 10.59 -2.84
CA GLN A 115 16.79 11.28 -1.69
C GLN A 115 16.85 10.46 -0.39
N GLY A 116 17.63 9.39 -0.37
CA GLY A 116 17.77 8.50 0.78
C GLY A 116 16.75 7.37 0.83
N GLY A 117 16.09 7.07 -0.29
CA GLY A 117 15.24 5.90 -0.40
C GLY A 117 16.05 4.61 -0.35
N ILE A 118 15.50 3.57 0.28
CA ILE A 118 16.05 2.22 0.29
C ILE A 118 15.06 1.32 -0.41
N GLN A 119 15.54 0.50 -1.36
CA GLN A 119 14.71 -0.42 -2.11
C GLN A 119 15.12 -1.85 -1.80
N ARG A 120 14.16 -2.69 -1.40
CA ARG A 120 14.32 -4.13 -1.35
C ARG A 120 14.26 -4.70 -2.77
N ILE A 121 15.37 -5.26 -3.25
CA ILE A 121 15.47 -5.85 -4.59
C ILE A 121 15.30 -7.36 -4.59
N TYR A 122 15.47 -8.00 -3.44
CA TYR A 122 15.30 -9.43 -3.28
C TYR A 122 14.80 -9.79 -1.89
N LEU A 123 13.90 -10.75 -1.84
CA LEU A 123 13.47 -11.46 -0.64
C LEU A 123 13.33 -12.94 -1.03
N GLY A 124 13.97 -13.81 -0.30
CA GLY A 124 13.96 -15.23 -0.61
C GLY A 124 14.42 -16.11 0.54
N ASN A 125 14.50 -17.39 0.27
CA ASN A 125 14.97 -18.39 1.21
C ASN A 125 16.32 -18.95 0.75
N LEU A 126 17.24 -19.06 1.71
CA LEU A 126 18.55 -19.66 1.53
C LEU A 126 18.77 -20.76 2.56
N LYS A 127 19.46 -21.82 2.16
CA LYS A 127 19.90 -22.85 3.10
C LYS A 127 20.97 -22.29 4.03
N MET A 128 21.12 -22.93 5.20
CA MET A 128 22.25 -22.60 6.10
C MET A 128 23.58 -22.96 5.42
N GLY A 129 24.60 -22.15 5.69
CA GLY A 129 25.97 -22.37 5.20
C GLY A 129 26.55 -21.15 4.49
N PRO A 130 27.75 -21.31 3.92
CA PRO A 130 28.42 -20.25 3.19
C PRO A 130 27.79 -20.00 1.83
N HIS A 131 27.56 -18.72 1.51
CA HIS A 131 27.01 -18.26 0.25
C HIS A 131 27.80 -17.08 -0.30
N GLN A 132 27.72 -16.87 -1.61
CA GLN A 132 28.30 -15.73 -2.29
C GLN A 132 27.22 -14.91 -2.99
N LEU A 133 27.13 -13.63 -2.60
CA LEU A 133 26.28 -12.66 -3.28
C LEU A 133 27.15 -11.88 -4.27
N THR A 134 26.70 -11.75 -5.52
CA THR A 134 27.32 -10.90 -6.52
C THR A 134 26.28 -9.93 -7.06
N ALA A 135 26.57 -8.63 -6.97
CA ALA A 135 25.72 -7.59 -7.53
C ALA A 135 26.45 -6.85 -8.64
N ILE A 136 25.75 -6.63 -9.75
CA ILE A 136 26.26 -5.93 -10.93
C ILE A 136 25.38 -4.70 -11.15
N PHE A 137 25.94 -3.53 -10.98
CA PHE A 137 25.30 -2.25 -11.19
C PHE A 137 25.70 -1.70 -12.57
N THR A 138 24.72 -1.35 -13.36
CA THR A 138 24.93 -0.69 -14.66
C THR A 138 24.33 0.70 -14.61
N GLY A 139 25.04 1.67 -15.14
CA GLY A 139 24.58 3.05 -15.17
C GLY A 139 25.45 3.91 -16.06
N ASN A 140 25.24 5.20 -15.99
CA ASN A 140 26.02 6.19 -16.75
C ASN A 140 26.89 7.01 -15.80
N ASP A 141 28.13 7.24 -16.18
CA ASP A 141 29.03 8.12 -15.43
C ASP A 141 28.70 9.62 -15.69
N ALA A 142 29.49 10.51 -15.09
CA ALA A 142 29.30 11.96 -15.24
C ALA A 142 29.48 12.44 -16.69
N GLU A 143 30.25 11.70 -17.50
CA GLU A 143 30.46 11.96 -18.92
C GLU A 143 29.43 11.31 -19.84
N GLY A 144 28.43 10.61 -19.27
CA GLY A 144 27.36 9.93 -20.01
C GLY A 144 27.77 8.59 -20.63
N ARG A 145 28.92 8.03 -20.26
CA ARG A 145 29.37 6.71 -20.73
C ARG A 145 28.74 5.61 -19.88
N THR A 146 28.27 4.55 -20.50
CA THR A 146 27.77 3.39 -19.79
C THR A 146 28.90 2.68 -19.06
N VAL A 147 28.76 2.49 -17.78
CA VAL A 147 29.73 1.81 -16.92
C VAL A 147 29.04 0.71 -16.12
N GLN A 148 29.82 -0.34 -15.82
CA GLN A 148 29.41 -1.40 -14.92
C GLN A 148 30.29 -1.43 -13.69
N ARG A 149 29.69 -1.69 -12.54
CA ARG A 149 30.36 -1.94 -11.29
C ARG A 149 29.84 -3.24 -10.71
N ALA A 150 30.73 -4.12 -10.33
CA ALA A 150 30.37 -5.39 -9.70
C ALA A 150 31.02 -5.48 -8.33
N ILE A 151 30.29 -6.05 -7.38
CA ILE A 151 30.81 -6.42 -6.06
C ILE A 151 30.41 -7.84 -5.75
N SER A 152 31.32 -8.57 -5.10
CA SER A 152 31.06 -9.91 -4.56
C SER A 152 31.27 -9.88 -3.05
N HIS A 153 30.34 -10.46 -2.32
CA HIS A 153 30.37 -10.55 -0.87
C HIS A 153 30.06 -11.98 -0.43
N SER A 154 30.92 -12.56 0.36
CA SER A 154 30.71 -13.88 0.97
C SER A 154 30.15 -13.72 2.37
N PHE A 155 29.13 -14.50 2.69
CA PHE A 155 28.48 -14.49 3.99
C PHE A 155 28.05 -15.89 4.41
N ASP A 156 27.90 -16.11 5.71
CA ASP A 156 27.36 -17.34 6.25
C ASP A 156 25.89 -17.13 6.66
N LYS A 157 25.00 -17.96 6.12
CA LYS A 157 23.58 -18.02 6.51
C LYS A 157 23.45 -18.96 7.72
N THR A 158 23.05 -18.40 8.84
CA THR A 158 22.66 -19.10 10.06
C THR A 158 21.15 -19.36 10.11
N ASP A 159 20.59 -19.70 11.26
CA ASP A 159 19.17 -19.80 11.55
C ASP A 159 18.48 -18.44 11.79
N GLU A 160 19.20 -17.34 11.68
CA GLU A 160 18.68 -15.99 11.79
C GLU A 160 18.45 -15.35 10.41
N THR A 161 17.57 -14.36 10.32
CA THR A 161 17.37 -13.58 9.10
C THR A 161 18.61 -12.80 8.74
N VAL A 162 19.08 -12.93 7.51
CA VAL A 162 20.18 -12.12 6.96
C VAL A 162 19.64 -10.99 6.11
N MET A 163 20.06 -9.77 6.44
CA MET A 163 19.80 -8.59 5.64
C MET A 163 21.10 -8.03 5.10
N ILE A 164 21.15 -7.75 3.79
CA ILE A 164 22.32 -7.19 3.11
C ILE A 164 21.91 -5.92 2.40
N GLU A 165 22.56 -4.81 2.73
CA GLU A 165 22.43 -3.56 1.99
C GLU A 165 23.63 -3.36 1.07
N LEU A 166 23.34 -3.06 -0.18
CA LEU A 166 24.28 -2.67 -1.21
C LEU A 166 24.19 -1.15 -1.37
N LYS A 167 25.11 -0.45 -0.75
CA LYS A 167 25.15 1.01 -0.73
C LYS A 167 26.08 1.52 -1.84
N VAL A 168 25.52 2.24 -2.80
CA VAL A 168 26.28 2.94 -3.84
C VAL A 168 26.69 4.30 -3.30
N GLU A 169 27.97 4.55 -3.15
CA GLU A 169 28.52 5.81 -2.63
C GLU A 169 29.45 6.46 -3.64
N ASP A 170 29.50 7.77 -3.63
CA ASP A 170 30.49 8.51 -4.40
C ASP A 170 31.83 8.55 -3.66
N SER A 171 32.88 8.03 -4.30
CA SER A 171 34.24 8.13 -3.78
C SER A 171 34.95 9.37 -4.35
N GLU A 172 35.12 10.39 -3.53
CA GLU A 172 35.83 11.62 -3.89
C GLU A 172 37.32 11.36 -4.24
N SER A 173 37.91 10.35 -3.62
CA SER A 173 39.33 10.01 -3.84
C SER A 173 39.57 9.37 -5.19
N SER A 174 38.60 8.63 -5.74
CA SER A 174 38.73 7.94 -7.03
C SER A 174 37.92 8.60 -8.15
N TYR A 175 37.08 9.60 -7.84
CA TYR A 175 36.12 10.21 -8.74
C TYR A 175 35.23 9.18 -9.44
N ARG A 176 34.83 8.14 -8.69
CA ARG A 176 33.99 7.03 -9.18
C ARG A 176 33.00 6.63 -8.11
N ALA A 177 31.91 6.03 -8.54
CA ALA A 177 31.02 5.34 -7.61
C ALA A 177 31.70 4.07 -7.09
N ASP A 178 31.63 3.88 -5.79
CA ASP A 178 32.02 2.67 -5.05
C ASP A 178 30.80 2.00 -4.48
N ILE A 179 30.89 0.69 -4.19
CA ILE A 179 29.80 -0.08 -3.63
C ILE A 179 30.27 -0.67 -2.32
N LYS A 180 29.57 -0.31 -1.24
CA LYS A 180 29.77 -0.92 0.07
C LYS A 180 28.70 -1.95 0.36
N VAL A 181 29.07 -2.97 1.09
CA VAL A 181 28.14 -4.00 1.56
C VAL A 181 28.06 -3.89 3.08
N GLU A 182 26.84 -3.70 3.57
CA GLU A 182 26.55 -3.75 5.00
C GLU A 182 25.64 -4.96 5.25
N GLN A 183 25.99 -5.77 6.24
CA GLN A 183 25.23 -6.96 6.61
C GLN A 183 24.71 -6.82 8.04
N TRP A 184 23.44 -7.16 8.22
CA TRP A 184 22.80 -7.30 9.53
C TRP A 184 22.22 -8.70 9.68
N VAL A 185 22.30 -9.22 10.88
CA VAL A 185 21.70 -10.49 11.31
C VAL A 185 20.71 -10.16 12.40
N LEU A 186 19.46 -10.62 12.30
CA LEU A 186 18.35 -10.34 13.21
C LEU A 186 17.89 -11.62 13.90
#